data_a7be784da6beb742bb43db910e93684e
#
_entry.id   a7be784da6beb742bb43db910e93684e
#
_cell.length_a   1.000
_cell.length_b   1.000
_cell.length_c   1.000
_cell.angle_alpha   90.00
_cell.angle_beta   90.00
_cell.angle_gamma   90.00
#
_symmetry.space_group_name_H-M   'P 1'
#
loop_
_entity.id
_entity.type
_entity.pdbx_description
1 polymer ?
#
loop_
_entity_poly.entity_id
_entity_poly.type
_entity_poly.pdbx_seq_one_letter_code
_entity_poly.pdbx_strand_id
1 'polypeptide(L)'
;MSKIDISAWKKFPLGKLFHIEKGTRLTKANMKEGDINFIGASSFNNGKKKKIGNIEHLHPANTITVSYNGSVGETFYQTQEYWASDDVNVLYPNFDLNEYIAMFLLPIIKLAGQQYEFIDKWKKEDMEKDSIPLPANIDGDPDWEYMEAYIKDKISIYKSNIQI
;
A
#
# COMPACT_ATOMS: atom_id res chain seq x y z
N MET A 1 -12.25 -20.60 12.21
CA MET A 1 -12.21 -19.18 11.81
C MET A 1 -13.50 -18.82 11.10
N SER A 2 -14.21 -17.82 11.60
CA SER A 2 -15.36 -17.28 10.89
C SER A 2 -14.85 -16.58 9.61
N LYS A 3 -15.47 -16.87 8.48
CA LYS A 3 -15.19 -16.14 7.25
C LYS A 3 -15.76 -14.72 7.36
N ILE A 4 -15.03 -13.75 6.87
CA ILE A 4 -15.54 -12.39 6.75
C ILE A 4 -16.67 -12.38 5.70
N ASP A 5 -17.79 -11.74 6.04
CA ASP A 5 -18.91 -11.59 5.11
C ASP A 5 -18.66 -10.37 4.24
N ILE A 6 -18.49 -10.62 2.93
CA ILE A 6 -18.22 -9.57 1.95
C ILE A 6 -19.45 -9.20 1.13
N SER A 7 -20.65 -9.73 1.47
CA SER A 7 -21.87 -9.49 0.69
C SER A 7 -22.29 -8.01 0.64
N ALA A 8 -21.98 -7.24 1.69
CA ALA A 8 -22.29 -5.82 1.77
C ALA A 8 -21.12 -4.91 1.33
N TRP A 9 -20.04 -5.48 0.85
CA TRP A 9 -18.91 -4.70 0.36
C TRP A 9 -19.23 -4.03 -0.95
N LYS A 10 -18.68 -2.84 -1.16
CA LYS A 10 -18.81 -2.09 -2.40
C LYS A 10 -17.45 -1.88 -3.04
N LYS A 11 -17.44 -1.59 -4.34
CA LYS A 11 -16.21 -1.28 -5.07
C LYS A 11 -15.94 0.22 -5.03
N PHE A 12 -14.71 0.58 -4.73
CA PHE A 12 -14.25 1.97 -4.67
C PHE A 12 -13.04 2.15 -5.58
N PRO A 13 -13.05 3.13 -6.51
CA PRO A 13 -11.88 3.42 -7.32
C PRO A 13 -10.71 3.86 -6.46
N LEU A 14 -9.53 3.30 -6.72
CA LEU A 14 -8.31 3.68 -5.98
C LEU A 14 -8.01 5.17 -6.09
N GLY A 15 -8.26 5.79 -7.24
CA GLY A 15 -8.04 7.22 -7.43
C GLY A 15 -8.96 8.13 -6.63
N LYS A 16 -10.06 7.60 -6.07
CA LYS A 16 -10.92 8.33 -5.12
C LYS A 16 -10.44 8.20 -3.69
N LEU A 17 -9.86 7.05 -3.35
CA LEU A 17 -9.35 6.78 -2.00
C LEU A 17 -7.97 7.40 -1.79
N PHE A 18 -7.18 7.48 -2.86
CA PHE A 18 -5.79 7.93 -2.80
C PHE A 18 -5.49 8.92 -3.93
N HIS A 19 -4.65 9.90 -3.62
CA HIS A 19 -3.90 10.60 -4.64
C HIS A 19 -2.68 9.73 -4.99
N ILE A 20 -2.50 9.42 -6.26
CA ILE A 20 -1.44 8.51 -6.71
C ILE A 20 -0.35 9.31 -7.42
N GLU A 21 0.89 9.11 -7.00
CA GLU A 21 2.07 9.70 -7.64
C GLU A 21 3.03 8.60 -8.06
N LYS A 22 3.66 8.80 -9.21
CA LYS A 22 4.74 7.93 -9.68
C LYS A 22 6.02 8.27 -8.93
N GLY A 23 6.79 7.23 -8.55
CA GLY A 23 8.12 7.42 -7.98
C GLY A 23 9.12 8.02 -8.97
N THR A 24 10.30 8.36 -8.48
CA THR A 24 11.33 9.08 -9.22
C THR A 24 12.57 8.21 -9.42
N ARG A 25 13.03 8.14 -10.65
CA ARG A 25 14.25 7.39 -10.99
C ARG A 25 15.46 7.97 -10.26
N LEU A 26 16.26 7.08 -9.67
CA LEU A 26 17.53 7.42 -9.04
C LEU A 26 18.54 6.32 -9.39
N THR A 27 19.52 6.66 -10.19
CA THR A 27 20.57 5.71 -10.60
C THR A 27 21.57 5.50 -9.47
N LYS A 28 22.24 4.35 -9.46
CA LYS A 28 23.28 4.04 -8.46
C LYS A 28 24.38 5.12 -8.43
N ALA A 29 24.76 5.64 -9.60
CA ALA A 29 25.79 6.68 -9.70
C ALA A 29 25.41 7.98 -8.98
N ASN A 30 24.13 8.26 -8.87
CA ASN A 30 23.62 9.49 -8.24
C ASN A 30 23.17 9.27 -6.79
N MET A 31 23.22 8.05 -6.28
CA MET A 31 22.88 7.76 -4.88
C MET A 31 23.97 8.26 -3.95
N LYS A 32 23.55 8.98 -2.91
CA LYS A 32 24.41 9.44 -1.80
C LYS A 32 24.24 8.53 -0.61
N GLU A 33 25.25 8.46 0.26
CA GLU A 33 25.15 7.73 1.51
C GLU A 33 24.23 8.47 2.49
N GLY A 34 23.46 7.71 3.26
CA GLY A 34 22.55 8.24 4.28
C GLY A 34 21.61 7.18 4.83
N ASP A 35 20.60 7.64 5.56
CA ASP A 35 19.68 6.78 6.30
C ASP A 35 18.23 6.79 5.76
N ILE A 36 17.98 7.40 4.61
CA ILE A 36 16.67 7.42 3.98
C ILE A 36 16.41 6.08 3.28
N ASN A 37 15.26 5.49 3.52
CA ASN A 37 14.87 4.26 2.84
C ASN A 37 14.64 4.51 1.35
N PHE A 38 15.26 3.69 0.50
CA PHE A 38 15.00 3.66 -0.93
C PHE A 38 14.09 2.48 -1.23
N ILE A 39 12.86 2.77 -1.63
CA ILE A 39 11.82 1.77 -1.92
C ILE A 39 11.79 1.48 -3.42
N GLY A 40 11.96 0.21 -3.77
CA GLY A 40 11.93 -0.24 -5.15
C GLY A 40 10.94 -1.38 -5.34
N ALA A 41 10.88 -1.89 -6.58
CA ALA A 41 10.06 -3.04 -6.92
C ALA A 41 10.69 -4.31 -6.33
N SER A 42 10.20 -4.71 -5.18
CA SER A 42 10.68 -5.87 -4.43
C SER A 42 9.51 -6.50 -3.68
N SER A 43 9.52 -7.81 -3.54
CA SER A 43 8.55 -8.56 -2.72
C SER A 43 9.04 -8.76 -1.28
N PHE A 44 10.21 -8.25 -0.94
CA PHE A 44 10.86 -8.48 0.34
C PHE A 44 11.13 -7.18 1.10
N ASN A 45 11.33 -7.30 2.40
CA ASN A 45 11.82 -6.24 3.27
C ASN A 45 11.05 -4.92 3.16
N ASN A 46 9.72 -5.00 3.06
CA ASN A 46 8.83 -3.84 2.93
C ASN A 46 9.19 -2.94 1.72
N GLY A 47 9.75 -3.55 0.66
CA GLY A 47 10.19 -2.83 -0.53
C GLY A 47 11.54 -2.11 -0.40
N LYS A 48 12.17 -2.14 0.77
CA LYS A 48 13.46 -1.48 1.01
C LYS A 48 14.58 -2.18 0.27
N LYS A 49 15.22 -1.48 -0.64
CA LYS A 49 16.37 -2.01 -1.38
C LYS A 49 17.70 -1.58 -0.78
N LYS A 50 17.77 -0.36 -0.26
CA LYS A 50 18.96 0.18 0.41
C LYS A 50 18.61 1.48 1.13
N LYS A 51 19.59 2.06 1.79
CA LYS A 51 19.50 3.39 2.40
C LYS A 51 20.31 4.39 1.59
N ILE A 52 19.80 5.60 1.45
CA ILE A 52 20.41 6.69 0.67
C ILE A 52 20.36 7.99 1.44
N GLY A 53 21.09 9.00 0.94
CA GLY A 53 21.09 10.35 1.52
C GLY A 53 20.38 11.41 0.67
N ASN A 54 19.86 11.03 -0.50
CA ASN A 54 19.17 11.94 -1.41
C ASN A 54 17.83 12.37 -0.82
N ILE A 55 17.51 13.67 -0.89
CA ILE A 55 16.30 14.25 -0.27
C ILE A 55 15.42 15.04 -1.23
N GLU A 56 15.75 15.08 -2.51
CA GLU A 56 15.08 15.95 -3.48
C GLU A 56 13.64 15.52 -3.79
N HIS A 57 13.33 14.23 -3.65
CA HIS A 57 12.02 13.66 -3.97
C HIS A 57 11.57 12.66 -2.90
N LEU A 58 11.34 13.16 -1.70
CA LEU A 58 10.90 12.31 -0.60
C LEU A 58 9.39 12.24 -0.48
N HIS A 59 8.92 11.10 0.00
CA HIS A 59 7.52 10.86 0.35
C HIS A 59 7.42 10.69 1.87
N PRO A 60 6.33 11.18 2.47
CA PRO A 60 6.16 11.09 3.92
C PRO A 60 5.83 9.67 4.38
N ALA A 61 6.02 9.41 5.66
CA ALA A 61 5.45 8.26 6.33
C ALA A 61 3.92 8.24 6.20
N ASN A 62 3.31 7.12 6.52
CA ASN A 62 1.86 6.92 6.47
C ASN A 62 1.31 7.00 5.05
N THR A 63 2.04 6.43 4.10
CA THR A 63 1.64 6.24 2.71
C THR A 63 1.82 4.79 2.32
N ILE A 64 1.24 4.40 1.18
CA ILE A 64 1.32 3.03 0.67
C ILE A 64 2.10 3.05 -0.64
N THR A 65 3.02 2.08 -0.81
CA THR A 65 3.76 1.91 -2.05
C THR A 65 3.26 0.67 -2.79
N VAL A 66 3.12 0.78 -4.10
CA VAL A 66 2.69 -0.33 -4.97
C VAL A 66 3.65 -0.43 -6.15
N SER A 67 4.28 -1.57 -6.32
CA SER A 67 5.13 -1.83 -7.49
C SER A 67 4.26 -1.94 -8.74
N TYR A 68 4.53 -1.14 -9.77
CA TYR A 68 3.79 -1.20 -11.03
C TYR A 68 4.61 -1.80 -12.16
N ASN A 69 5.93 -1.92 -11.97
CA ASN A 69 6.87 -2.49 -12.94
C ASN A 69 7.86 -3.36 -12.16
N GLY A 70 8.07 -4.62 -12.58
CA GLY A 70 8.78 -5.59 -11.76
C GLY A 70 7.95 -5.92 -10.50
N SER A 71 7.93 -7.13 -10.02
CA SER A 71 7.13 -7.54 -8.83
C SER A 71 5.77 -6.81 -8.74
N VAL A 72 5.03 -6.77 -9.85
CA VAL A 72 3.79 -5.97 -9.99
C VAL A 72 2.77 -6.33 -8.91
N GLY A 73 2.22 -5.31 -8.27
CA GLY A 73 1.19 -5.45 -7.23
C GLY A 73 1.73 -5.61 -5.82
N GLU A 74 3.05 -5.74 -5.63
CA GLU A 74 3.61 -5.78 -4.28
C GLU A 74 3.32 -4.47 -3.57
N THR A 75 2.61 -4.56 -2.44
CA THR A 75 2.02 -3.42 -1.74
C THR A 75 2.52 -3.37 -0.31
N PHE A 76 3.07 -2.21 0.09
CA PHE A 76 3.65 -2.03 1.42
C PHE A 76 3.21 -0.73 2.06
N TYR A 77 3.10 -0.75 3.38
CA TYR A 77 2.83 0.43 4.20
C TYR A 77 4.14 1.01 4.71
N GLN A 78 4.38 2.29 4.45
CA GLN A 78 5.62 2.96 4.83
C GLN A 78 5.43 3.76 6.12
N THR A 79 6.20 3.42 7.13
CA THR A 79 6.15 4.05 8.47
C THR A 79 7.20 5.14 8.67
N GLN A 80 8.08 5.34 7.69
CA GLN A 80 9.14 6.33 7.70
C GLN A 80 9.18 7.05 6.36
N GLU A 81 9.75 8.24 6.35
CA GLU A 81 10.04 8.98 5.12
C GLU A 81 10.94 8.16 4.20
N TYR A 82 10.73 8.28 2.88
CA TYR A 82 11.43 7.45 1.91
C TYR A 82 11.51 8.08 0.53
N TRP A 83 12.37 7.54 -0.31
CA TRP A 83 12.41 7.78 -1.75
C TRP A 83 11.80 6.57 -2.45
N ALA A 84 10.86 6.78 -3.35
CA ALA A 84 10.29 5.72 -4.19
C ALA A 84 10.93 5.73 -5.58
N SER A 85 11.37 4.55 -6.04
CA SER A 85 11.93 4.42 -7.39
C SER A 85 10.87 4.63 -8.48
N ASP A 86 11.32 4.77 -9.70
CA ASP A 86 10.43 4.91 -10.87
C ASP A 86 9.65 3.63 -11.22
N ASP A 87 9.86 2.54 -10.51
CA ASP A 87 9.08 1.29 -10.64
C ASP A 87 7.95 1.18 -9.63
N VAL A 88 7.75 2.21 -8.83
CA VAL A 88 6.80 2.21 -7.69
C VAL A 88 5.87 3.40 -7.81
N ASN A 89 4.57 3.16 -7.61
CA ASN A 89 3.58 4.21 -7.39
C ASN A 89 3.38 4.42 -5.89
N VAL A 90 3.16 5.67 -5.50
CA VAL A 90 2.92 6.08 -4.11
C VAL A 90 1.48 6.51 -3.96
N LEU A 91 0.79 5.93 -2.99
CA LEU A 91 -0.62 6.18 -2.70
C LEU A 91 -0.73 7.05 -1.44
N TYR A 92 -1.16 8.29 -1.63
CA TYR A 92 -1.42 9.26 -0.56
C TYR A 92 -2.89 9.16 -0.16
N PRO A 93 -3.21 8.80 1.10
CA PRO A 93 -4.60 8.60 1.50
C PRO A 93 -5.40 9.91 1.52
N ASN A 94 -6.62 9.87 1.00
CA ASN A 94 -7.60 10.95 1.12
C ASN A 94 -8.50 10.79 2.35
N PHE A 95 -8.05 10.00 3.32
CA PHE A 95 -8.74 9.67 4.57
C PHE A 95 -7.70 9.49 5.67
N ASP A 96 -8.14 9.31 6.91
CA ASP A 96 -7.24 9.09 8.05
C ASP A 96 -6.71 7.65 8.05
N LEU A 97 -5.58 7.45 7.41
CA LEU A 97 -4.91 6.14 7.37
C LEU A 97 -4.12 5.92 8.67
N ASN A 98 -4.22 4.72 9.21
CA ASN A 98 -3.35 4.24 10.28
C ASN A 98 -2.84 2.83 9.94
N GLU A 99 -1.98 2.29 10.80
CA GLU A 99 -1.38 0.98 10.57
C GLU A 99 -2.41 -0.16 10.46
N TYR A 100 -3.50 -0.09 11.21
CA TYR A 100 -4.54 -1.13 11.21
C TYR A 100 -5.34 -1.11 9.92
N ILE A 101 -5.76 0.07 9.48
CA ILE A 101 -6.44 0.24 8.21
C ILE A 101 -5.51 -0.17 7.06
N ALA A 102 -4.23 0.21 7.12
CA ALA A 102 -3.24 -0.22 6.14
C ALA A 102 -3.15 -1.75 6.07
N MET A 103 -3.07 -2.43 7.21
CA MET A 103 -3.04 -3.90 7.25
C MET A 103 -4.28 -4.53 6.60
N PHE A 104 -5.43 -3.90 6.71
CA PHE A 104 -6.65 -4.35 6.05
C PHE A 104 -6.58 -4.15 4.53
N LEU A 105 -6.05 -3.02 4.08
CA LEU A 105 -6.01 -2.62 2.68
C LEU A 105 -4.93 -3.34 1.86
N LEU A 106 -3.75 -3.61 2.44
CA LEU A 106 -2.60 -4.12 1.69
C LEU A 106 -2.91 -5.39 0.89
N PRO A 107 -3.51 -6.45 1.46
CA PRO A 107 -3.80 -7.65 0.69
C PRO A 107 -4.86 -7.42 -0.39
N ILE A 108 -5.80 -6.51 -0.17
CA ILE A 108 -6.87 -6.20 -1.13
C ILE A 108 -6.29 -5.46 -2.34
N ILE A 109 -5.43 -4.49 -2.11
CA ILE A 109 -4.74 -3.75 -3.19
C ILE A 109 -3.83 -4.71 -3.97
N LYS A 110 -3.07 -5.54 -3.26
CA LYS A 110 -2.20 -6.53 -3.88
C LYS A 110 -3.00 -7.49 -4.77
N LEU A 111 -4.16 -7.95 -4.30
CA LEU A 111 -5.03 -8.84 -5.08
C LEU A 111 -5.53 -8.15 -6.36
N ALA A 112 -5.89 -6.88 -6.29
CA ALA A 112 -6.30 -6.11 -7.47
C ALA A 112 -5.17 -6.01 -8.51
N GLY A 113 -3.93 -5.95 -8.06
CA GLY A 113 -2.75 -5.90 -8.94
C GLY A 113 -2.42 -7.21 -9.63
N GLN A 114 -2.97 -8.34 -9.16
CA GLN A 114 -2.67 -9.67 -9.72
C GLN A 114 -3.19 -9.88 -11.15
N GLN A 115 -4.14 -9.07 -11.61
CA GLN A 115 -4.59 -9.09 -13.00
C GLN A 115 -3.51 -8.57 -13.97
N TYR A 116 -2.49 -7.89 -13.46
CA TYR A 116 -1.39 -7.34 -14.26
C TYR A 116 -0.17 -8.24 -14.12
N GLU A 117 0.41 -8.62 -15.25
CA GLU A 117 1.63 -9.41 -15.30
C GLU A 117 2.84 -8.51 -15.58
N PHE A 118 4.04 -9.08 -15.56
CA PHE A 118 5.29 -8.35 -15.83
C PHE A 118 5.24 -7.56 -17.13
N ILE A 119 4.55 -8.09 -18.16
CA ILE A 119 4.41 -7.44 -19.47
C ILE A 119 3.40 -6.30 -19.40
N ASP A 120 2.34 -6.47 -18.60
CA ASP A 120 1.26 -5.51 -18.44
C ASP A 120 1.44 -4.76 -17.12
N LYS A 121 2.23 -3.71 -17.16
CA LYS A 121 2.49 -2.87 -15.99
C LYS A 121 1.19 -2.28 -15.43
N TRP A 122 1.07 -2.24 -14.11
CA TRP A 122 -0.05 -1.58 -13.44
C TRP A 122 0.21 -0.07 -13.34
N LYS A 123 0.08 0.61 -14.46
CA LYS A 123 0.39 2.03 -14.59
C LYS A 123 -0.52 2.89 -13.70
N LYS A 124 -0.03 4.07 -13.34
CA LYS A 124 -0.77 5.04 -12.53
C LYS A 124 -2.19 5.28 -13.06
N GLU A 125 -2.34 5.49 -14.36
CA GLU A 125 -3.62 5.78 -15.01
C GLU A 125 -4.62 4.62 -14.86
N ASP A 126 -4.14 3.39 -14.97
CA ASP A 126 -4.97 2.19 -14.76
C ASP A 126 -5.29 2.01 -13.28
N MET A 127 -4.29 2.21 -12.41
CA MET A 127 -4.47 2.10 -10.96
C MET A 127 -5.50 3.08 -10.42
N GLU A 128 -5.54 4.30 -10.95
CA GLU A 128 -6.54 5.31 -10.55
C GLU A 128 -7.97 4.88 -10.88
N LYS A 129 -8.15 4.16 -11.96
CA LYS A 129 -9.47 3.71 -12.45
C LYS A 129 -9.90 2.39 -11.83
N ASP A 130 -8.95 1.55 -11.44
CA ASP A 130 -9.25 0.25 -10.87
C ASP A 130 -9.88 0.40 -9.49
N SER A 131 -10.88 -0.44 -9.24
CA SER A 131 -11.62 -0.43 -7.98
C SER A 131 -11.21 -1.58 -7.10
N ILE A 132 -11.29 -1.37 -5.79
CA ILE A 132 -11.10 -2.40 -4.78
C ILE A 132 -12.40 -2.59 -4.00
N PRO A 133 -12.73 -3.83 -3.60
CA PRO A 133 -13.87 -4.09 -2.74
C PRO A 133 -13.54 -3.77 -1.30
N LEU A 134 -14.38 -3.00 -0.63
CA LEU A 134 -14.22 -2.65 0.78
C LEU A 134 -15.56 -2.70 1.51
N PRO A 135 -15.54 -2.98 2.83
CA PRO A 135 -16.70 -2.80 3.68
C PRO A 135 -17.25 -1.38 3.52
N ALA A 136 -18.56 -1.25 3.36
CA ALA A 136 -19.22 0.04 3.22
C ALA A 136 -20.13 0.30 4.44
N ASN A 137 -20.15 1.55 4.88
CA ASN A 137 -21.06 1.98 5.94
C ASN A 137 -22.46 2.28 5.40
N ILE A 138 -23.38 2.71 6.28
CA ILE A 138 -24.77 2.99 5.91
C ILE A 138 -24.91 4.11 4.86
N ASP A 139 -23.95 5.02 4.81
CA ASP A 139 -23.93 6.12 3.85
C ASP A 139 -23.34 5.71 2.50
N GLY A 140 -22.83 4.49 2.41
CA GLY A 140 -22.20 3.96 1.19
C GLY A 140 -20.74 4.32 1.03
N ASP A 141 -20.12 4.87 2.06
CA ASP A 141 -18.68 5.18 2.09
C ASP A 141 -17.88 4.00 2.67
N PRO A 142 -16.55 3.96 2.47
CA PRO A 142 -15.74 2.93 3.10
C PRO A 142 -15.87 2.96 4.62
N ASP A 143 -16.07 1.81 5.24
CA ASP A 143 -16.23 1.70 6.68
C ASP A 143 -14.86 1.53 7.36
N TRP A 144 -14.14 2.64 7.49
CA TRP A 144 -12.80 2.68 8.09
C TRP A 144 -12.80 2.18 9.54
N GLU A 145 -13.83 2.50 10.30
CA GLU A 145 -13.96 2.06 11.70
C GLU A 145 -14.07 0.54 11.80
N TYR A 146 -14.86 -0.07 10.92
CA TYR A 146 -14.95 -1.52 10.84
C TYR A 146 -13.61 -2.17 10.51
N MET A 147 -12.89 -1.63 9.53
CA MET A 147 -11.59 -2.17 9.11
C MET A 147 -10.57 -2.13 10.26
N GLU A 148 -10.49 -1.01 10.95
CA GLU A 148 -9.59 -0.86 12.10
C GLU A 148 -9.95 -1.83 13.23
N ALA A 149 -11.24 -1.89 13.59
CA ALA A 149 -11.72 -2.78 14.64
C ALA A 149 -11.48 -4.25 14.29
N TYR A 150 -11.69 -4.62 13.04
CA TYR A 150 -11.45 -5.98 12.56
C TYR A 150 -9.98 -6.40 12.75
N ILE A 151 -9.04 -5.56 12.35
CA ILE A 151 -7.61 -5.86 12.50
C ILE A 151 -7.20 -5.89 13.97
N LYS A 152 -7.64 -4.94 14.78
CA LYS A 152 -7.37 -4.93 16.23
C LYS A 152 -7.86 -6.20 16.90
N ASP A 153 -9.06 -6.66 16.53
CA ASP A 153 -9.63 -7.91 17.06
C ASP A 153 -8.79 -9.12 16.66
N LYS A 154 -8.38 -9.21 15.40
CA LYS A 154 -7.52 -10.32 14.93
C LYS A 154 -6.16 -10.33 15.61
N ILE A 155 -5.54 -9.19 15.82
CA ILE A 155 -4.28 -9.08 16.56
C ILE A 155 -4.45 -9.53 18.01
N SER A 156 -5.54 -9.13 18.66
CA SER A 156 -5.86 -9.54 20.03
C SER A 156 -6.02 -11.05 20.15
N ILE A 157 -6.76 -11.68 19.25
CA ILE A 157 -6.94 -13.13 19.21
C ILE A 157 -5.59 -13.83 18.98
N TYR A 158 -4.79 -13.35 18.06
CA TYR A 158 -3.46 -13.90 17.77
C TYR A 158 -2.56 -13.86 19.01
N LYS A 159 -2.47 -12.72 19.68
CA LYS A 159 -1.67 -12.54 20.89
C LYS A 159 -2.15 -13.47 22.02
N SER A 160 -3.45 -13.62 22.17
CA SER A 160 -4.05 -14.51 23.17
C SER A 160 -3.64 -15.97 22.93
N ASN A 161 -3.57 -16.40 21.66
CA ASN A 161 -3.22 -17.77 21.30
C ASN A 161 -1.73 -18.09 21.48
N ILE A 162 -0.84 -17.11 21.47
CA ILE A 162 0.60 -17.32 21.63
C ILE A 162 1.10 -17.16 23.08
N GLN A 163 0.25 -16.72 24.01
CA GLN A 163 0.56 -16.56 25.43
C GLN A 163 0.23 -17.82 26.26
N ILE A 164 0.35 -18.96 25.68
CA ILE A 164 0.09 -20.24 26.35
C ILE A 164 1.29 -20.65 27.20
#